data_cfafda634662e63f1a00a0a783e21cec
#
_entry.id   cfafda634662e63f1a00a0a783e21cec
#
_cell.length_a   1.000
_cell.length_b   1.000
_cell.length_c   1.000
_cell.angle_alpha   90.00
_cell.angle_beta   90.00
_cell.angle_gamma   90.00
#
_symmetry.space_group_name_H-M   'P 1'
#
loop_
_entity.id
_entity.type
_entity.pdbx_description
1 polymer ?
#
loop_
_entity_poly.entity_id
_entity_poly.type
_entity_poly.pdbx_seq_one_letter_code
_entity_poly.pdbx_strand_id
1 'polypeptide(L)'
;RAHFAAHGYVLVSDFMPADAFEALRAALLTRAAPAREMVQGDTITRRIAIDAAILRDIPALKALIREPRWADLMRYVASFDIEPLYYIQTILTHRRNAPRDPQTNLHADTFHPTMKAWFFLTDVSDEDGPLTYVPGSHKMTPQRLAWEKQRALVAPEGLDRLSARGSMRITPEELPQLDLPQPVRFAVPANTLVVADTCGFHARGAAARSSMRVEIWAYSRRSPFIPWPGLDALSLPGIAERRIGWMWALRDRFRQYLGQ
;
A
#
# COMPACT_ATOMS: atom_id res chain seq x y z
N ARG A 1 -18.10 7.97 4.72
CA ARG A 1 -18.54 7.24 3.50
C ARG A 1 -18.55 8.18 2.29
N ALA A 2 -19.23 9.34 2.35
CA ALA A 2 -19.30 10.29 1.23
C ALA A 2 -17.93 10.73 0.72
N HIS A 3 -16.99 11.02 1.61
CA HIS A 3 -15.61 11.38 1.24
C HIS A 3 -14.92 10.26 0.44
N PHE A 4 -14.97 9.03 0.92
CA PHE A 4 -14.39 7.89 0.20
C PHE A 4 -15.05 7.69 -1.17
N ALA A 5 -16.37 7.70 -1.22
CA ALA A 5 -17.11 7.56 -2.49
C ALA A 5 -16.76 8.65 -3.50
N ALA A 6 -16.44 9.86 -3.04
CA ALA A 6 -16.00 10.95 -3.89
C ALA A 6 -14.54 10.81 -4.33
N HIS A 7 -13.63 10.48 -3.40
CA HIS A 7 -12.18 10.65 -3.58
C HIS A 7 -11.39 9.35 -3.68
N GLY A 8 -11.89 8.20 -3.16
CA GLY A 8 -11.21 6.90 -3.19
C GLY A 8 -10.23 6.65 -2.05
N TYR A 9 -10.17 7.55 -1.07
CA TYR A 9 -9.36 7.40 0.13
C TYR A 9 -10.05 7.96 1.37
N VAL A 10 -9.56 7.56 2.54
CA VAL A 10 -9.91 8.13 3.84
C VAL A 10 -8.61 8.51 4.54
N LEU A 11 -8.57 9.69 5.15
CA LEU A 11 -7.48 10.16 5.98
C LEU A 11 -8.02 10.45 7.39
N VAL A 12 -7.37 9.91 8.40
CA VAL A 12 -7.72 10.13 9.81
C VAL A 12 -6.46 10.53 10.58
N SER A 13 -6.36 11.80 10.93
CA SER A 13 -5.30 12.32 11.80
C SER A 13 -5.58 11.93 13.26
N ASP A 14 -4.53 11.86 14.07
CA ASP A 14 -4.61 11.52 15.50
C ASP A 14 -5.46 10.26 15.74
N PHE A 15 -5.14 9.21 14.97
CA PHE A 15 -5.94 7.98 14.95
C PHE A 15 -5.96 7.27 16.30
N MET A 16 -4.85 7.31 17.03
CA MET A 16 -4.71 6.79 18.39
C MET A 16 -4.58 7.93 19.40
N PRO A 17 -4.95 7.70 20.69
CA PRO A 17 -4.53 8.58 21.78
C PRO A 17 -3.01 8.75 21.79
N ALA A 18 -2.53 9.98 22.05
CA ALA A 18 -1.13 10.35 21.87
C ALA A 18 -0.16 9.48 22.68
N ASP A 19 -0.47 9.22 23.94
CA ASP A 19 0.32 8.38 24.83
C ASP A 19 0.41 6.92 24.36
N ALA A 20 -0.71 6.35 23.92
CA ALA A 20 -0.77 5.01 23.36
C ALA A 20 -0.01 4.91 22.03
N PHE A 21 -0.09 5.96 21.20
CA PHE A 21 0.69 6.04 19.96
C PHE A 21 2.18 6.08 20.21
N GLU A 22 2.67 6.93 21.12
CA GLU A 22 4.11 7.04 21.42
C GLU A 22 4.67 5.74 22.00
N ALA A 23 3.92 5.06 22.86
CA ALA A 23 4.31 3.76 23.38
C ALA A 23 4.42 2.69 22.26
N LEU A 24 3.44 2.65 21.36
CA LEU A 24 3.46 1.75 20.21
C LEU A 24 4.61 2.09 19.25
N ARG A 25 4.79 3.36 18.92
CA ARG A 25 5.85 3.87 18.06
C ARG A 25 7.23 3.48 18.57
N ALA A 26 7.51 3.72 19.86
CA ALA A 26 8.77 3.38 20.49
C ALA A 26 9.05 1.86 20.40
N ALA A 27 8.04 1.03 20.68
CA ALA A 27 8.17 -0.42 20.60
C ALA A 27 8.46 -0.91 19.17
N LEU A 28 7.86 -0.28 18.15
CA LEU A 28 8.05 -0.67 16.75
C LEU A 28 9.37 -0.17 16.17
N LEU A 29 9.80 1.05 16.48
CA LEU A 29 11.02 1.63 15.93
C LEU A 29 12.30 1.00 16.51
N THR A 30 12.23 0.47 17.72
CA THR A 30 13.37 -0.20 18.39
C THR A 30 13.41 -1.71 18.12
N ARG A 31 12.39 -2.27 17.51
CA ARG A 31 12.27 -3.71 17.28
C ARG A 31 13.24 -4.19 16.21
N ALA A 32 14.21 -5.01 16.60
CA ALA A 32 14.97 -5.82 15.65
C ALA A 32 14.17 -7.06 15.22
N ALA A 33 13.97 -7.23 13.93
CA ALA A 33 13.30 -8.40 13.37
C ALA A 33 13.81 -8.66 11.94
N PRO A 34 13.71 -9.92 11.45
CA PRO A 34 14.04 -10.23 10.07
C PRO A 34 13.25 -9.35 9.10
N ALA A 35 13.95 -8.71 8.20
CA ALA A 35 13.37 -7.82 7.21
C ALA A 35 13.73 -8.27 5.80
N ARG A 36 12.84 -7.98 4.85
CA ARG A 36 13.14 -8.09 3.43
C ARG A 36 13.25 -6.71 2.82
N GLU A 37 14.25 -6.55 2.00
CA GLU A 37 14.49 -5.32 1.25
C GLU A 37 14.16 -5.52 -0.22
N MET A 38 13.50 -4.53 -0.77
CA MET A 38 13.23 -4.39 -2.19
C MET A 38 13.90 -3.11 -2.66
N VAL A 39 14.83 -3.26 -3.59
CA VAL A 39 15.52 -2.14 -4.21
C VAL A 39 14.77 -1.74 -5.47
N GLN A 40 14.35 -0.49 -5.54
CA GLN A 40 13.64 0.08 -6.69
C GLN A 40 14.29 1.42 -7.04
N GLY A 41 15.12 1.41 -8.09
CA GLY A 41 15.90 2.60 -8.45
C GLY A 41 16.79 3.06 -7.28
N ASP A 42 16.71 4.33 -6.93
CA ASP A 42 17.46 4.98 -5.85
C ASP A 42 16.88 4.71 -4.44
N THR A 43 15.75 4.03 -4.35
CA THR A 43 14.99 3.82 -3.11
C THR A 43 15.07 2.37 -2.63
N ILE A 44 15.18 2.19 -1.32
CA ILE A 44 15.09 0.90 -0.65
C ILE A 44 13.79 0.86 0.16
N THR A 45 12.96 -0.15 -0.09
CA THR A 45 11.78 -0.46 0.72
C THR A 45 12.08 -1.68 1.57
N ARG A 46 12.16 -1.50 2.88
CA ARG A 46 12.37 -2.57 3.87
C ARG A 46 11.05 -2.95 4.49
N ARG A 47 10.76 -4.25 4.61
CA ARG A 47 9.53 -4.76 5.20
C ARG A 47 9.82 -5.82 6.25
N ILE A 48 9.28 -5.63 7.43
CA ILE A 48 9.19 -6.62 8.51
C ILE A 48 7.76 -7.12 8.52
N ALA A 49 7.54 -8.43 8.37
CA ALA A 49 6.20 -9.01 8.44
C ALA A 49 5.67 -8.91 9.87
N ILE A 50 4.45 -8.43 10.05
CA ILE A 50 3.76 -8.47 11.33
C ILE A 50 3.13 -9.86 11.46
N ASP A 51 3.84 -10.73 12.13
CA ASP A 51 3.47 -12.13 12.36
C ASP A 51 2.99 -12.38 13.80
N ALA A 52 2.66 -13.64 14.09
CA ALA A 52 2.21 -14.05 15.41
C ALA A 52 3.22 -13.76 16.53
N ALA A 53 4.53 -13.76 16.23
CA ALA A 53 5.57 -13.47 17.21
C ALA A 53 5.57 -11.96 17.56
N ILE A 54 5.56 -11.10 16.55
CA ILE A 54 5.49 -9.65 16.74
C ILE A 54 4.19 -9.25 17.47
N LEU A 55 3.05 -9.84 17.10
CA LEU A 55 1.77 -9.55 17.75
C LEU A 55 1.70 -10.04 19.22
N ARG A 56 2.44 -11.08 19.55
CA ARG A 56 2.58 -11.54 20.94
C ARG A 56 3.47 -10.60 21.75
N ASP A 57 4.57 -10.18 21.15
CA ASP A 57 5.60 -9.37 21.83
C ASP A 57 5.20 -7.90 21.95
N ILE A 58 4.31 -7.41 21.09
CA ILE A 58 3.78 -6.03 21.08
C ILE A 58 2.26 -6.05 21.19
N PRO A 59 1.69 -6.21 22.40
CA PRO A 59 0.24 -6.28 22.59
C PRO A 59 -0.51 -5.03 22.07
N ALA A 60 0.09 -3.85 22.14
CA ALA A 60 -0.48 -2.61 21.62
C ALA A 60 -0.69 -2.65 20.10
N LEU A 61 0.23 -3.27 19.35
CA LEU A 61 0.06 -3.49 17.91
C LEU A 61 -1.09 -4.45 17.61
N LYS A 62 -1.20 -5.51 18.41
CA LYS A 62 -2.32 -6.45 18.29
C LYS A 62 -3.66 -5.79 18.59
N ALA A 63 -3.71 -4.92 19.60
CA ALA A 63 -4.89 -4.14 19.93
C ALA A 63 -5.28 -3.19 18.80
N LEU A 64 -4.31 -2.47 18.22
CA LEU A 64 -4.53 -1.59 17.07
C LEU A 64 -5.13 -2.33 15.87
N ILE A 65 -4.54 -3.45 15.45
CA ILE A 65 -5.00 -4.22 14.28
C ILE A 65 -6.41 -4.78 14.50
N ARG A 66 -6.78 -5.06 15.75
CA ARG A 66 -8.11 -5.58 16.14
C ARG A 66 -9.10 -4.49 16.51
N GLU A 67 -8.68 -3.24 16.54
CA GLU A 67 -9.58 -2.11 16.84
C GLU A 67 -10.67 -2.02 15.77
N PRO A 68 -11.95 -1.97 16.16
CA PRO A 68 -13.07 -2.00 15.21
C PRO A 68 -12.98 -0.91 14.12
N ARG A 69 -12.61 0.32 14.48
CA ARG A 69 -12.47 1.41 13.49
C ARG A 69 -11.39 1.08 12.44
N TRP A 70 -10.27 0.47 12.86
CA TRP A 70 -9.23 0.01 11.96
C TRP A 70 -9.75 -1.05 10.99
N ALA A 71 -10.33 -2.11 11.55
CA ALA A 71 -10.84 -3.24 10.76
C ALA A 71 -11.97 -2.83 9.81
N ASP A 72 -12.91 -2.02 10.28
CA ASP A 72 -14.06 -1.59 9.49
C ASP A 72 -13.67 -0.64 8.33
N LEU A 73 -12.68 0.24 8.53
CA LEU A 73 -12.12 1.05 7.45
C LEU A 73 -11.47 0.19 6.37
N MET A 74 -10.67 -0.82 6.78
CA MET A 74 -10.03 -1.74 5.83
C MET A 74 -11.06 -2.52 5.02
N ARG A 75 -12.06 -3.10 5.69
CA ARG A 75 -13.16 -3.86 5.05
C ARG A 75 -13.97 -2.98 4.11
N TYR A 76 -14.31 -1.77 4.54
CA TYR A 76 -15.09 -0.84 3.74
C TYR A 76 -14.39 -0.46 2.44
N VAL A 77 -13.10 -0.11 2.50
CA VAL A 77 -12.30 0.25 1.32
C VAL A 77 -12.02 -0.96 0.44
N ALA A 78 -11.73 -2.12 1.04
CA ALA A 78 -11.53 -3.36 0.31
C ALA A 78 -12.78 -3.87 -0.39
N SER A 79 -13.97 -3.42 0.05
CA SER A 79 -15.27 -3.99 -0.35
C SER A 79 -15.44 -5.48 0.01
N PHE A 80 -14.59 -6.02 0.89
CA PHE A 80 -14.58 -7.42 1.33
C PHE A 80 -14.05 -7.57 2.75
N ASP A 81 -14.50 -8.66 3.40
CA ASP A 81 -13.98 -9.11 4.67
C ASP A 81 -12.80 -10.08 4.46
N ILE A 82 -11.67 -9.53 4.07
CA ILE A 82 -10.41 -10.26 3.95
C ILE A 82 -9.42 -9.66 4.94
N GLU A 83 -8.81 -10.52 5.75
CA GLU A 83 -7.75 -10.10 6.66
C GLU A 83 -6.55 -9.57 5.85
N PRO A 84 -6.12 -8.33 6.06
CA PRO A 84 -4.97 -7.77 5.36
C PRO A 84 -3.66 -8.49 5.69
N LEU A 85 -2.67 -8.34 4.82
CA LEU A 85 -1.26 -8.57 5.13
C LEU A 85 -0.71 -7.32 5.77
N TYR A 86 -0.03 -7.44 6.90
CA TYR A 86 0.52 -6.33 7.66
C TYR A 86 2.05 -6.36 7.68
N TYR A 87 2.65 -5.20 7.51
CA TYR A 87 4.10 -5.01 7.59
C TYR A 87 4.45 -3.73 8.34
N ILE A 88 5.55 -3.76 9.06
CA ILE A 88 6.29 -2.54 9.38
C ILE A 88 7.12 -2.23 8.12
N GLN A 89 6.79 -1.14 7.45
CA GLN A 89 7.46 -0.73 6.22
C GLN A 89 8.33 0.48 6.48
N THR A 90 9.59 0.39 6.07
CA THR A 90 10.53 1.53 6.07
C THR A 90 10.87 1.86 4.62
N ILE A 91 10.71 3.11 4.24
CA ILE A 91 11.10 3.63 2.93
C ILE A 91 12.31 4.54 3.12
N LEU A 92 13.39 4.21 2.43
CA LEU A 92 14.65 4.92 2.46
C LEU A 92 14.90 5.50 1.07
N THR A 93 14.78 6.82 0.91
CA THR A 93 14.95 7.51 -0.38
C THR A 93 16.40 7.92 -0.60
N HIS A 94 16.83 8.05 -1.87
CA HIS A 94 18.18 8.46 -2.28
C HIS A 94 19.31 7.69 -1.59
N ARG A 95 19.13 6.37 -1.43
CA ARG A 95 20.14 5.48 -0.82
C ARG A 95 21.13 4.90 -1.81
N ARG A 96 20.86 5.08 -3.10
CA ARG A 96 21.70 4.55 -4.17
C ARG A 96 21.84 5.58 -5.28
N ASN A 97 22.99 5.60 -5.91
CA ASN A 97 23.18 6.30 -7.18
C ASN A 97 22.59 5.44 -8.30
N ALA A 98 21.31 5.60 -8.56
CA ALA A 98 20.53 4.84 -9.52
C ALA A 98 19.40 5.73 -10.08
N PRO A 99 18.76 5.32 -11.20
CA PRO A 99 17.57 6.02 -11.68
C PRO A 99 16.49 6.12 -10.61
N ARG A 100 15.60 7.10 -10.76
CA ARG A 100 14.49 7.32 -9.83
C ARG A 100 13.63 6.05 -9.67
N ASP A 101 13.10 5.85 -8.47
CA ASP A 101 12.16 4.78 -8.17
C ASP A 101 10.93 4.80 -9.12
N PRO A 102 10.64 3.71 -9.85
CA PRO A 102 9.49 3.66 -10.75
C PRO A 102 8.13 3.74 -10.03
N GLN A 103 8.08 3.61 -8.70
CA GLN A 103 6.87 3.83 -7.91
C GLN A 103 6.51 5.32 -7.79
N THR A 104 7.38 6.22 -8.21
CA THR A 104 7.08 7.66 -8.29
C THR A 104 6.19 8.02 -9.48
N ASN A 105 6.03 7.14 -10.45
CA ASN A 105 5.10 7.30 -11.55
C ASN A 105 3.68 6.92 -11.09
N LEU A 106 2.69 7.75 -11.43
CA LEU A 106 1.28 7.44 -11.15
C LEU A 106 0.87 6.12 -11.77
N HIS A 107 0.23 5.27 -10.98
CA HIS A 107 -0.18 3.93 -11.41
C HIS A 107 -1.41 3.44 -10.65
N ALA A 108 -2.14 2.53 -11.28
CA ALA A 108 -3.12 1.67 -10.62
C ALA A 108 -2.47 0.32 -10.32
N ASP A 109 -2.78 -0.28 -9.18
CA ASP A 109 -2.27 -1.62 -8.86
C ASP A 109 -2.98 -2.71 -9.66
N THR A 110 -4.28 -2.53 -9.88
CA THR A 110 -5.17 -3.50 -10.54
C THR A 110 -6.35 -2.77 -11.18
N PHE A 111 -7.15 -3.51 -11.93
CA PHE A 111 -8.41 -3.04 -12.54
C PHE A 111 -9.64 -3.20 -11.63
N HIS A 112 -9.48 -3.66 -10.40
CA HIS A 112 -10.55 -3.89 -9.42
C HIS A 112 -10.17 -3.35 -8.05
N PRO A 113 -11.15 -3.14 -7.13
CA PRO A 113 -10.89 -2.61 -5.80
C PRO A 113 -9.78 -3.36 -5.06
N THR A 114 -8.83 -2.64 -4.53
CA THR A 114 -7.67 -3.16 -3.81
C THR A 114 -7.31 -2.20 -2.68
N MET A 115 -7.42 -2.67 -1.44
CA MET A 115 -7.15 -1.83 -0.28
C MET A 115 -5.67 -1.81 0.05
N LYS A 116 -5.13 -0.63 0.23
CA LYS A 116 -3.90 -0.37 0.97
C LYS A 116 -4.13 0.63 2.08
N ALA A 117 -3.39 0.46 3.17
CA ALA A 117 -3.40 1.40 4.28
C ALA A 117 -1.97 1.72 4.70
N TRP A 118 -1.78 2.95 5.14
CA TRP A 118 -0.54 3.50 5.66
C TRP A 118 -0.85 4.20 6.99
N PHE A 119 -0.36 3.62 8.08
CA PHE A 119 -0.40 4.27 9.39
C PHE A 119 1.00 4.80 9.71
N PHE A 120 1.15 6.09 9.64
CA PHE A 120 2.45 6.74 9.72
C PHE A 120 2.99 6.78 11.15
N LEU A 121 4.17 6.20 11.34
CA LEU A 121 4.90 6.22 12.61
C LEU A 121 5.92 7.38 12.68
N THR A 122 6.18 8.02 11.55
CA THR A 122 7.04 9.22 11.43
C THR A 122 6.30 10.30 10.69
N ASP A 123 6.63 11.56 10.98
CA ASP A 123 6.16 12.67 10.18
C ASP A 123 6.64 12.54 8.73
N VAL A 124 5.84 13.00 7.80
CA VAL A 124 6.13 13.01 6.36
C VAL A 124 5.88 14.42 5.83
N SER A 125 6.93 15.09 5.41
CA SER A 125 6.85 16.39 4.72
C SER A 125 6.72 16.21 3.22
N ASP A 126 6.45 17.31 2.52
CA ASP A 126 6.44 17.33 1.06
C ASP A 126 7.77 16.93 0.42
N GLU A 127 8.88 17.18 1.12
CA GLU A 127 10.23 16.87 0.64
C GLU A 127 10.60 15.37 0.81
N ASP A 128 9.86 14.63 1.63
CA ASP A 128 10.17 13.23 1.99
C ASP A 128 9.56 12.21 1.01
N GLY A 129 8.95 12.68 -0.06
CA GLY A 129 8.28 11.81 -1.03
C GLY A 129 7.00 11.19 -0.49
N PRO A 130 6.01 12.01 -0.07
CA PRO A 130 4.76 11.52 0.52
C PRO A 130 3.96 10.66 -0.44
N LEU A 131 3.07 9.82 0.10
CA LEU A 131 2.06 9.16 -0.70
C LEU A 131 1.29 10.20 -1.51
N THR A 132 1.03 9.88 -2.77
CA THR A 132 0.31 10.75 -3.70
C THR A 132 -0.85 9.97 -4.27
N TYR A 133 -2.03 10.59 -4.38
CA TYR A 133 -3.23 9.95 -4.88
C TYR A 133 -4.04 10.91 -5.76
N VAL A 134 -4.62 10.41 -6.84
CA VAL A 134 -5.51 11.18 -7.73
C VAL A 134 -6.96 11.00 -7.25
N PRO A 135 -7.59 12.02 -6.62
CA PRO A 135 -8.95 11.90 -6.11
C PRO A 135 -9.95 11.52 -7.19
N GLY A 136 -10.85 10.58 -6.87
CA GLY A 136 -11.90 10.13 -7.78
C GLY A 136 -11.45 9.09 -8.82
N SER A 137 -10.15 8.84 -8.96
CA SER A 137 -9.61 7.92 -9.98
C SER A 137 -9.92 6.44 -9.72
N HIS A 138 -10.43 6.07 -8.55
CA HIS A 138 -10.91 4.72 -8.25
C HIS A 138 -12.24 4.38 -8.96
N LYS A 139 -12.95 5.40 -9.48
CA LYS A 139 -14.22 5.21 -10.17
C LYS A 139 -13.99 4.72 -11.58
N MET A 140 -14.69 3.65 -11.96
CA MET A 140 -14.67 3.14 -13.31
C MET A 140 -15.68 3.94 -14.17
N THR A 141 -15.30 5.19 -14.50
CA THR A 141 -16.09 6.03 -15.42
C THR A 141 -15.98 5.51 -16.86
N PRO A 142 -16.87 5.93 -17.77
CA PRO A 142 -16.74 5.57 -19.18
C PRO A 142 -15.39 5.97 -19.78
N GLN A 143 -14.85 7.13 -19.41
CA GLN A 143 -13.54 7.61 -19.85
C GLN A 143 -12.41 6.72 -19.31
N ARG A 144 -12.47 6.36 -18.01
CA ARG A 144 -11.50 5.45 -17.40
C ARG A 144 -11.54 4.08 -18.05
N LEU A 145 -12.73 3.53 -18.29
CA LEU A 145 -12.88 2.23 -18.95
C LEU A 145 -12.35 2.25 -20.39
N ALA A 146 -12.61 3.31 -21.15
CA ALA A 146 -12.09 3.47 -22.50
C ALA A 146 -10.55 3.55 -22.50
N TRP A 147 -9.97 4.30 -21.58
CA TRP A 147 -8.52 4.41 -21.43
C TRP A 147 -7.89 3.06 -21.05
N GLU A 148 -8.43 2.33 -20.08
CA GLU A 148 -7.92 1.01 -19.70
C GLU A 148 -8.03 0.01 -20.86
N LYS A 149 -9.14 0.02 -21.60
CA LYS A 149 -9.31 -0.81 -22.78
C LYS A 149 -8.26 -0.53 -23.86
N GLN A 150 -7.98 0.74 -24.13
CA GLN A 150 -6.93 1.12 -25.08
C GLN A 150 -5.57 0.61 -24.61
N ARG A 151 -5.23 0.79 -23.33
CA ARG A 151 -3.97 0.30 -22.76
C ARG A 151 -3.86 -1.22 -22.79
N ALA A 152 -4.94 -1.93 -22.51
CA ALA A 152 -4.97 -3.40 -22.53
C ALA A 152 -4.83 -4.00 -23.94
N LEU A 153 -5.12 -3.22 -24.99
CA LEU A 153 -4.95 -3.65 -26.38
C LEU A 153 -3.53 -3.41 -26.92
N VAL A 154 -2.71 -2.65 -26.20
CA VAL A 154 -1.29 -2.46 -26.55
C VAL A 154 -0.55 -3.76 -26.28
N ALA A 155 0.23 -4.22 -27.25
CA ALA A 155 1.08 -5.40 -27.06
C ALA A 155 2.06 -5.18 -25.89
N PRO A 156 2.41 -6.22 -25.11
CA PRO A 156 3.30 -6.10 -23.95
C PRO A 156 4.64 -5.41 -24.26
N GLU A 157 5.14 -5.57 -25.48
CA GLU A 157 6.39 -4.96 -25.95
C GLU A 157 6.29 -3.43 -26.11
N GLY A 158 5.08 -2.91 -26.29
CA GLY A 158 4.79 -1.47 -26.38
C GLY A 158 4.51 -0.80 -25.01
N LEU A 159 4.50 -1.59 -23.93
CA LEU A 159 4.27 -1.12 -22.58
C LEU A 159 5.55 -1.14 -21.74
N ASP A 160 5.62 -0.27 -20.72
CA ASP A 160 6.64 -0.44 -19.69
C ASP A 160 6.44 -1.77 -18.94
N ARG A 161 7.53 -2.29 -18.36
CA ARG A 161 7.55 -3.59 -17.69
C ARG A 161 6.47 -3.76 -16.61
N LEU A 162 6.07 -2.70 -15.93
CA LEU A 162 5.11 -2.77 -14.84
C LEU A 162 3.68 -2.70 -15.36
N SER A 163 3.42 -1.88 -16.37
CA SER A 163 2.14 -1.85 -17.09
C SER A 163 1.84 -3.20 -17.76
N ALA A 164 2.84 -3.80 -18.41
CA ALA A 164 2.73 -5.15 -18.99
C ALA A 164 2.38 -6.24 -17.95
N ARG A 165 2.64 -5.99 -16.66
CA ARG A 165 2.28 -6.86 -15.55
C ARG A 165 0.97 -6.49 -14.85
N GLY A 166 0.18 -5.58 -15.46
CA GLY A 166 -1.13 -5.18 -14.96
C GLY A 166 -1.16 -3.98 -14.03
N SER A 167 0.00 -3.35 -13.72
CA SER A 167 0.06 -2.10 -12.98
C SER A 167 0.17 -0.93 -13.94
N MET A 168 -0.98 -0.50 -14.49
CA MET A 168 -1.03 0.50 -15.55
C MET A 168 -0.57 1.88 -15.07
N ARG A 169 0.32 2.52 -15.85
CA ARG A 169 0.85 3.86 -15.60
C ARG A 169 0.05 4.89 -16.38
N ILE A 170 -0.11 6.04 -15.74
CA ILE A 170 -0.70 7.24 -16.33
C ILE A 170 0.22 8.43 -16.07
N THR A 171 0.27 9.37 -16.99
CA THR A 171 1.02 10.63 -16.80
C THR A 171 0.09 11.73 -16.29
N PRO A 172 0.61 12.76 -15.63
CA PRO A 172 -0.20 13.92 -15.20
C PRO A 172 -0.93 14.62 -16.36
N GLU A 173 -0.36 14.57 -17.57
CA GLU A 173 -0.91 15.19 -18.79
C GLU A 173 -2.12 14.40 -19.33
N GLU A 174 -2.24 13.12 -18.98
CA GLU A 174 -3.38 12.29 -19.38
C GLU A 174 -4.58 12.46 -18.44
N LEU A 175 -4.39 12.93 -17.19
CA LEU A 175 -5.47 13.05 -16.19
C LEU A 175 -6.67 13.89 -16.69
N PRO A 176 -6.49 15.04 -17.37
CA PRO A 176 -7.62 15.82 -17.89
C PRO A 176 -8.49 15.06 -18.90
N GLN A 177 -7.93 14.10 -19.64
CA GLN A 177 -8.67 13.28 -20.61
C GLN A 177 -9.66 12.32 -19.92
N LEU A 178 -9.45 12.07 -18.63
CA LEU A 178 -10.27 11.23 -17.77
C LEU A 178 -11.14 12.06 -16.81
N ASP A 179 -11.21 13.38 -16.98
CA ASP A 179 -11.89 14.32 -16.07
C ASP A 179 -11.38 14.20 -14.63
N LEU A 180 -10.08 13.90 -14.45
CA LEU A 180 -9.47 13.71 -13.14
C LEU A 180 -8.68 14.96 -12.71
N PRO A 181 -8.72 15.30 -11.41
CA PRO A 181 -7.95 16.40 -10.85
C PRO A 181 -6.45 16.07 -10.74
N GLN A 182 -5.65 17.08 -10.41
CA GLN A 182 -4.26 16.87 -10.06
C GLN A 182 -4.12 16.02 -8.79
N PRO A 183 -3.02 15.27 -8.66
CA PRO A 183 -2.78 14.43 -7.50
C PRO A 183 -2.66 15.23 -6.20
N VAL A 184 -3.24 14.71 -5.12
CA VAL A 184 -3.04 15.21 -3.76
C VAL A 184 -1.85 14.49 -3.12
N ARG A 185 -1.00 15.22 -2.42
CA ARG A 185 0.14 14.71 -1.67
C ARG A 185 -0.21 14.64 -0.20
N PHE A 186 0.09 13.52 0.45
CA PHE A 186 -0.18 13.33 1.88
C PHE A 186 1.06 13.66 2.73
N ALA A 187 1.40 14.95 2.80
CA ALA A 187 2.30 15.45 3.84
C ALA A 187 1.51 15.45 5.15
N VAL A 188 1.85 14.56 6.05
CA VAL A 188 1.05 14.30 7.26
C VAL A 188 1.94 14.09 8.48
N PRO A 189 1.47 14.46 9.68
CA PRO A 189 2.15 14.10 10.92
C PRO A 189 2.06 12.59 11.18
N ALA A 190 2.94 12.11 12.02
CA ALA A 190 2.82 10.78 12.61
C ALA A 190 1.44 10.61 13.27
N ASN A 191 1.03 9.38 13.58
CA ASN A 191 -0.31 9.04 14.08
C ASN A 191 -1.44 9.33 13.07
N THR A 192 -1.11 9.45 11.78
CA THR A 192 -2.12 9.58 10.72
C THR A 192 -2.31 8.25 10.02
N LEU A 193 -3.58 7.86 9.84
CA LEU A 193 -3.97 6.70 9.04
C LEU A 193 -4.53 7.16 7.69
N VAL A 194 -3.97 6.66 6.60
CA VAL A 194 -4.53 6.78 5.25
C VAL A 194 -4.93 5.40 4.77
N VAL A 195 -6.16 5.25 4.30
CA VAL A 195 -6.67 4.03 3.66
C VAL A 195 -7.20 4.39 2.28
N ALA A 196 -6.74 3.70 1.24
CA ALA A 196 -7.12 4.01 -0.13
C ALA A 196 -7.44 2.77 -0.95
N ASP A 197 -8.35 2.93 -1.91
CA ASP A 197 -8.54 1.97 -3.00
C ASP A 197 -7.47 2.23 -4.07
N THR A 198 -6.52 1.31 -4.17
CA THR A 198 -5.39 1.42 -5.11
C THR A 198 -5.68 0.88 -6.52
N CYS A 199 -6.96 0.61 -6.84
CA CYS A 199 -7.47 0.67 -8.21
C CYS A 199 -7.41 2.12 -8.75
N GLY A 200 -7.51 3.13 -7.86
CA GLY A 200 -7.22 4.52 -8.18
C GLY A 200 -5.73 4.79 -8.43
N PHE A 201 -5.46 5.83 -9.21
CA PHE A 201 -4.08 6.23 -9.52
C PHE A 201 -3.40 6.81 -8.29
N HIS A 202 -2.27 6.24 -7.96
CA HIS A 202 -1.46 6.66 -6.83
C HIS A 202 0.03 6.50 -7.14
N ALA A 203 0.86 7.11 -6.31
CA ALA A 203 2.31 7.02 -6.43
C ALA A 203 3.00 7.21 -5.08
N ARG A 204 4.24 6.80 -5.00
CA ARG A 204 5.17 7.36 -4.03
C ARG A 204 5.59 8.74 -4.57
N GLY A 205 5.38 9.81 -3.82
CA GLY A 205 5.84 11.13 -4.24
C GLY A 205 7.37 11.14 -4.43
N ALA A 206 7.83 11.98 -5.34
CA ALA A 206 9.26 12.20 -5.48
C ALA A 206 9.80 12.88 -4.23
N ALA A 207 10.84 12.30 -3.63
CA ALA A 207 11.56 12.94 -2.54
C ALA A 207 12.54 13.99 -3.08
N ALA A 208 12.64 15.12 -2.39
CA ALA A 208 13.63 16.16 -2.70
C ALA A 208 14.95 15.94 -1.95
N ARG A 209 14.93 15.11 -0.92
CA ARG A 209 16.08 14.80 -0.04
C ARG A 209 16.12 13.34 0.35
N SER A 210 17.26 12.88 0.86
CA SER A 210 17.33 11.60 1.56
C SER A 210 16.43 11.63 2.78
N SER A 211 15.51 10.68 2.86
CA SER A 211 14.57 10.57 3.97
C SER A 211 14.36 9.13 4.40
N MET A 212 13.84 8.98 5.61
CA MET A 212 13.38 7.71 6.16
C MET A 212 11.95 7.88 6.66
N ARG A 213 11.04 7.11 6.08
CA ARG A 213 9.64 7.06 6.48
C ARG A 213 9.32 5.66 7.00
N VAL A 214 8.70 5.59 8.18
CA VAL A 214 8.28 4.33 8.79
C VAL A 214 6.77 4.34 8.98
N GLU A 215 6.13 3.24 8.61
CA GLU A 215 4.68 3.10 8.64
C GLU A 215 4.26 1.65 8.92
N ILE A 216 3.11 1.44 9.53
CA ILE A 216 2.41 0.16 9.45
C ILE A 216 1.69 0.17 8.11
N TRP A 217 2.09 -0.73 7.23
CA TRP A 217 1.50 -0.89 5.90
C TRP A 217 0.62 -2.12 5.87
N ALA A 218 -0.65 -1.92 5.46
CA ALA A 218 -1.60 -3.01 5.27
C ALA A 218 -2.01 -3.11 3.80
N TYR A 219 -2.27 -4.33 3.39
CA TYR A 219 -2.64 -4.63 2.01
C TYR A 219 -3.62 -5.80 1.96
N SER A 220 -4.73 -5.64 1.26
CA SER A 220 -5.63 -6.74 0.91
C SER A 220 -6.11 -6.64 -0.53
N ARG A 221 -6.24 -7.80 -1.16
CA ARG A 221 -6.76 -7.94 -2.51
C ARG A 221 -7.53 -9.22 -2.64
N ARG A 222 -8.77 -9.15 -3.09
CA ARG A 222 -9.52 -10.33 -3.51
C ARG A 222 -9.18 -10.68 -4.96
N SER A 223 -9.16 -11.98 -5.28
CA SER A 223 -9.19 -12.38 -6.68
C SER A 223 -10.57 -12.07 -7.28
N PRO A 224 -10.67 -11.25 -8.34
CA PRO A 224 -11.95 -10.92 -8.97
C PRO A 224 -12.59 -12.13 -9.68
N PHE A 225 -11.83 -13.19 -9.88
CA PHE A 225 -12.27 -14.42 -10.57
C PHE A 225 -12.87 -15.45 -9.62
N ILE A 226 -12.85 -15.21 -8.31
CA ILE A 226 -13.54 -16.08 -7.34
C ILE A 226 -14.99 -15.62 -7.23
N PRO A 227 -15.99 -16.44 -7.67
CA PRO A 227 -17.39 -16.02 -7.77
C PRO A 227 -18.11 -15.94 -6.43
N TRP A 228 -17.56 -16.55 -5.37
CA TRP A 228 -18.19 -16.55 -4.03
C TRP A 228 -17.47 -15.59 -3.08
N PRO A 229 -18.20 -14.73 -2.36
CA PRO A 229 -17.63 -13.95 -1.27
C PRO A 229 -17.44 -14.81 -0.01
N GLY A 230 -16.39 -14.54 0.75
CA GLY A 230 -16.37 -14.85 2.17
C GLY A 230 -15.71 -16.14 2.64
N LEU A 231 -15.16 -17.00 1.79
CA LEU A 231 -14.37 -18.15 2.23
C LEU A 231 -12.90 -17.99 1.83
N ASP A 232 -12.21 -17.10 2.53
CA ASP A 232 -10.76 -17.03 2.43
C ASP A 232 -10.13 -17.80 3.59
N ALA A 233 -9.74 -19.05 3.32
CA ALA A 233 -9.06 -19.90 4.31
C ALA A 233 -7.76 -19.25 4.83
N LEU A 234 -7.13 -18.37 4.04
CA LEU A 234 -5.93 -17.64 4.45
C LEU A 234 -6.23 -16.51 5.44
N SER A 235 -7.49 -16.11 5.61
CA SER A 235 -7.94 -15.13 6.61
C SER A 235 -8.36 -15.76 7.93
N LEU A 236 -8.39 -17.08 8.05
CA LEU A 236 -8.74 -17.76 9.29
C LEU A 236 -7.71 -17.42 10.40
N PRO A 237 -8.18 -17.24 11.66
CA PRO A 237 -7.31 -17.03 12.81
C PRO A 237 -6.22 -18.11 12.91
N GLY A 238 -4.99 -17.69 13.19
CA GLY A 238 -3.82 -18.58 13.24
C GLY A 238 -3.19 -18.89 11.87
N ILE A 239 -3.94 -18.85 10.77
CA ILE A 239 -3.40 -18.93 9.41
C ILE A 239 -2.97 -17.54 8.93
N ALA A 240 -3.83 -16.55 9.08
CA ALA A 240 -3.58 -15.17 8.68
C ALA A 240 -2.24 -14.63 9.23
N GLU A 241 -1.94 -14.89 10.48
CA GLU A 241 -0.75 -14.46 11.19
C GLU A 241 0.53 -15.17 10.74
N ARG A 242 0.44 -16.35 10.10
CA ARG A 242 1.58 -17.17 9.67
C ARG A 242 1.82 -17.15 8.16
N ARG A 243 0.82 -16.77 7.37
CA ARG A 243 0.84 -16.89 5.90
C ARG A 243 2.00 -16.14 5.25
N ILE A 244 2.41 -14.98 5.79
CA ILE A 244 3.53 -14.21 5.24
C ILE A 244 4.84 -14.98 5.44
N GLY A 245 5.07 -15.50 6.64
CA GLY A 245 6.24 -16.32 6.95
C GLY A 245 6.31 -17.56 6.06
N TRP A 246 5.19 -18.25 5.85
CA TRP A 246 5.12 -19.41 4.95
C TRP A 246 5.41 -19.02 3.49
N MET A 247 4.82 -17.95 3.00
CA MET A 247 5.10 -17.46 1.63
C MET A 247 6.58 -17.10 1.45
N TRP A 248 7.18 -16.48 2.45
CA TRP A 248 8.60 -16.15 2.41
C TRP A 248 9.49 -17.39 2.43
N ALA A 249 9.20 -18.35 3.30
CA ALA A 249 9.93 -19.61 3.37
C ALA A 249 9.80 -20.41 2.06
N LEU A 250 8.60 -20.47 1.49
CA LEU A 250 8.36 -21.12 0.21
C LEU A 250 9.14 -20.45 -0.92
N ARG A 251 9.08 -19.13 -0.99
CA ARG A 251 9.83 -18.35 -2.00
C ARG A 251 11.33 -18.56 -1.86
N ASP A 252 11.88 -18.58 -0.64
CA ASP A 252 13.30 -18.79 -0.42
C ASP A 252 13.73 -20.20 -0.85
N ARG A 253 12.89 -21.22 -0.55
CA ARG A 253 13.13 -22.60 -0.97
C ARG A 253 13.14 -22.77 -2.49
N PHE A 254 12.28 -22.02 -3.20
CA PHE A 254 12.16 -22.11 -4.66
C PHE A 254 12.85 -20.97 -5.41
N ARG A 255 13.64 -20.14 -4.74
CA ARG A 255 14.30 -18.98 -5.33
C ARG A 255 15.12 -19.31 -6.57
N GLN A 256 15.84 -20.45 -6.53
CA GLN A 256 16.64 -20.93 -7.65
C GLN A 256 15.80 -21.30 -8.89
N TYR A 257 14.52 -21.64 -8.72
CA TYR A 257 13.61 -22.01 -9.82
C TYR A 257 12.81 -20.82 -10.33
N LEU A 258 12.68 -19.74 -9.56
CA LEU A 258 11.87 -18.57 -9.91
C LEU A 258 12.67 -17.47 -10.61
N GLY A 259 13.96 -17.63 -10.82
CA GLY A 259 14.81 -16.71 -11.58
C GLY A 259 14.88 -15.28 -11.02
N GLN A 260 14.77 -15.13 -9.69
CA GLN A 260 14.81 -13.82 -9.01
C GLN A 260 15.94 -13.75 -7.97
#